data_3bf967cb09c19e72546ce633fdd39c89
#
_entry.id   3bf967cb09c19e72546ce633fdd39c89
#
_cell.length_a   1.000
_cell.length_b   1.000
_cell.length_c   1.000
_cell.angle_alpha   90.00
_cell.angle_beta   90.00
_cell.angle_gamma   90.00
#
_symmetry.space_group_name_H-M   'P 1'
#
loop_
_entity.id
_entity.type
_entity.pdbx_description
1 polymer ?
#
loop_
_entity_poly.entity_id
_entity_poly.type
_entity_poly.pdbx_seq_one_letter_code
_entity_poly.pdbx_strand_id
1 'polypeptide(L)'
;MWKTLLNDCALVDNCGSNCLSFDVGYASWESPGIGRSLIFMAVQGCLFVFVLCALDSDICRRAVRLCSRQLQKDSIRQRQQDLEMMAGSGVVEDNDVAAERERIVGTSVDRLAATDAVVLRQLTKLYGNRFVAVDRLSVGVPQGECFGLLGVNGAGKTTTFAMLTGETTVSSGDAFLGGLSVVRGVAGARRRLVGFCPQFDALIDQMTVRETLWMHARLRGIHGRDIERVVEKLIDQLTLQEYANREAGKLRYARTPRSTSVRTA
;
A
#
# COMPACT_ATOMS: atom_id res chain seq x y z
N MET A 1 29.22 -15.73 -35.79
CA MET A 1 29.88 -14.69 -36.61
C MET A 1 31.31 -14.37 -36.11
N TRP A 2 31.59 -14.28 -34.80
CA TRP A 2 32.97 -14.04 -34.28
C TRP A 2 33.90 -15.27 -34.35
N LYS A 3 33.38 -16.50 -34.26
CA LYS A 3 34.19 -17.73 -34.40
C LYS A 3 34.75 -17.96 -35.81
N THR A 4 34.08 -17.48 -36.82
CA THR A 4 34.52 -17.58 -38.26
C THR A 4 35.66 -16.62 -38.53
N LEU A 5 35.65 -15.41 -38.00
CA LEU A 5 36.74 -14.44 -38.15
C LEU A 5 38.05 -14.85 -37.47
N LEU A 6 38.00 -15.60 -36.39
CA LEU A 6 39.20 -16.11 -35.67
C LEU A 6 39.82 -17.32 -36.38
N ASN A 7 39.04 -18.14 -37.10
CA ASN A 7 39.56 -19.25 -37.88
C ASN A 7 40.22 -18.82 -39.17
N ASP A 8 39.79 -17.70 -39.75
CA ASP A 8 40.40 -17.19 -41.01
C ASP A 8 41.81 -16.62 -40.77
N CYS A 9 42.15 -16.17 -39.56
CA CYS A 9 43.52 -15.76 -39.22
C CYS A 9 44.49 -16.93 -38.99
N ALA A 10 44.00 -18.14 -38.74
CA ALA A 10 44.80 -19.32 -38.52
C ALA A 10 45.25 -20.01 -39.85
N LEU A 11 44.70 -19.60 -41.00
CA LEU A 11 44.96 -20.20 -42.31
C LEU A 11 45.94 -19.39 -43.18
N VAL A 12 46.49 -18.30 -42.67
CA VAL A 12 47.51 -17.54 -43.39
C VAL A 12 48.89 -17.93 -42.88
N ASP A 13 49.53 -18.86 -43.54
CA ASP A 13 50.89 -19.38 -43.26
C ASP A 13 52.02 -18.34 -43.42
N ASN A 14 51.75 -17.06 -43.30
CA ASN A 14 52.68 -15.98 -43.50
C ASN A 14 52.61 -14.83 -42.47
N CYS A 15 52.14 -15.11 -41.26
CA CYS A 15 52.32 -14.17 -40.16
C CYS A 15 53.71 -14.36 -39.54
N GLY A 16 54.65 -13.48 -39.87
CA GLY A 16 55.91 -13.34 -39.18
C GLY A 16 55.66 -13.04 -37.68
N SER A 17 56.71 -12.81 -36.89
CA SER A 17 56.76 -12.65 -35.44
C SER A 17 55.74 -11.74 -34.72
N ASN A 18 54.70 -11.29 -35.43
CA ASN A 18 53.65 -10.42 -34.92
C ASN A 18 52.26 -11.09 -34.83
N CYS A 19 52.16 -12.42 -34.93
CA CYS A 19 50.90 -13.11 -34.67
C CYS A 19 50.60 -13.03 -33.16
N LEU A 20 49.52 -12.36 -32.83
CA LEU A 20 48.95 -12.38 -31.49
C LEU A 20 48.39 -13.77 -31.21
N SER A 21 49.15 -14.64 -30.58
CA SER A 21 48.63 -15.91 -30.03
C SER A 21 47.79 -15.60 -28.82
N PHE A 22 46.49 -15.73 -28.94
CA PHE A 22 45.57 -15.66 -27.79
C PHE A 22 45.53 -17.01 -27.03
N ASP A 23 46.62 -17.33 -26.33
CA ASP A 23 46.71 -18.52 -25.47
C ASP A 23 45.96 -18.32 -24.11
N VAL A 24 45.33 -17.16 -23.97
CA VAL A 24 44.67 -16.80 -22.71
C VAL A 24 43.17 -17.09 -22.87
N GLY A 25 42.65 -18.01 -22.10
CA GLY A 25 41.19 -18.30 -22.08
C GLY A 25 40.38 -17.04 -21.80
N TYR A 26 39.20 -16.91 -22.38
CA TYR A 26 38.31 -15.75 -22.23
C TYR A 26 38.05 -15.37 -20.75
N ALA A 27 38.12 -16.33 -19.82
CA ALA A 27 37.93 -16.14 -18.39
C ALA A 27 39.21 -15.82 -17.63
N SER A 28 40.34 -15.55 -18.33
CA SER A 28 41.61 -15.25 -17.67
C SER A 28 41.54 -13.93 -16.89
N TRP A 29 42.38 -13.85 -15.85
CA TRP A 29 42.52 -12.66 -15.01
C TRP A 29 43.35 -11.57 -15.67
N GLU A 30 44.23 -11.94 -16.60
CA GLU A 30 45.12 -11.04 -17.30
C GLU A 30 44.49 -10.49 -18.59
N SER A 31 44.90 -9.30 -18.96
CA SER A 31 44.44 -8.64 -20.22
C SER A 31 44.93 -9.45 -21.42
N PRO A 32 44.08 -9.83 -22.42
CA PRO A 32 42.73 -9.33 -22.70
C PRO A 32 41.56 -10.13 -22.12
N GLY A 33 41.71 -10.90 -21.05
CA GLY A 33 40.63 -11.69 -20.45
C GLY A 33 39.56 -10.85 -19.78
N ILE A 34 38.32 -11.35 -19.81
CA ILE A 34 37.14 -10.69 -19.23
C ILE A 34 36.85 -11.11 -17.79
N GLY A 35 37.68 -12.01 -17.22
CA GLY A 35 37.46 -12.58 -15.87
C GLY A 35 37.31 -11.53 -14.78
N ARG A 36 38.17 -10.51 -14.77
CA ARG A 36 38.08 -9.38 -13.80
C ARG A 36 36.74 -8.63 -13.90
N SER A 37 36.30 -8.36 -15.13
CA SER A 37 35.04 -7.64 -15.37
C SER A 37 33.83 -8.47 -14.94
N LEU A 38 33.83 -9.77 -15.16
CA LEU A 38 32.77 -10.68 -14.71
C LEU A 38 32.68 -10.76 -13.20
N ILE A 39 33.84 -10.87 -12.49
CA ILE A 39 33.84 -10.88 -11.03
C ILE A 39 33.37 -9.54 -10.48
N PHE A 40 33.83 -8.44 -11.06
CA PHE A 40 33.39 -7.11 -10.65
C PHE A 40 31.87 -6.92 -10.81
N MET A 41 31.30 -7.33 -11.94
CA MET A 41 29.87 -7.30 -12.17
C MET A 41 29.09 -8.19 -11.18
N ALA A 42 29.61 -9.39 -10.89
CA ALA A 42 28.99 -10.29 -9.92
C ALA A 42 28.98 -9.68 -8.52
N VAL A 43 30.12 -9.13 -8.07
CA VAL A 43 30.23 -8.46 -6.76
C VAL A 43 29.30 -7.25 -6.68
N GLN A 44 29.26 -6.43 -7.74
CA GLN A 44 28.35 -5.28 -7.81
C GLN A 44 26.90 -5.71 -7.78
N GLY A 45 26.53 -6.78 -8.48
CA GLY A 45 25.18 -7.35 -8.46
C GLY A 45 24.79 -7.85 -7.06
N CYS A 46 25.67 -8.60 -6.40
CA CYS A 46 25.45 -9.06 -5.03
C CYS A 46 25.31 -7.90 -4.04
N LEU A 47 26.17 -6.88 -4.17
CA LEU A 47 26.10 -5.67 -3.33
C LEU A 47 24.77 -4.93 -3.54
N PHE A 48 24.33 -4.79 -4.78
CA PHE A 48 23.06 -4.13 -5.11
C PHE A 48 21.86 -4.88 -4.52
N VAL A 49 21.82 -6.22 -4.66
CA VAL A 49 20.78 -7.06 -4.07
C VAL A 49 20.82 -6.96 -2.53
N PHE A 50 22.00 -6.98 -1.94
CA PHE A 50 22.17 -6.81 -0.49
C PHE A 50 21.63 -5.47 0.00
N VAL A 51 21.95 -4.38 -0.71
CA VAL A 51 21.45 -3.03 -0.39
C VAL A 51 19.92 -2.98 -0.53
N LEU A 52 19.34 -3.55 -1.59
CA LEU A 52 17.89 -3.62 -1.77
C LEU A 52 17.21 -4.41 -0.63
N CYS A 53 17.74 -5.57 -0.28
CA CYS A 53 17.23 -6.37 0.83
C CYS A 53 17.37 -5.65 2.18
N ALA A 54 18.47 -4.92 2.39
CA ALA A 54 18.68 -4.12 3.60
C ALA A 54 17.67 -2.97 3.68
N LEU A 55 17.44 -2.26 2.58
CA LEU A 55 16.45 -1.17 2.51
C LEU A 55 15.01 -1.68 2.68
N ASP A 56 14.74 -2.89 2.18
CA ASP A 56 13.41 -3.52 2.30
C ASP A 56 13.21 -4.22 3.65
N SER A 57 14.27 -4.36 4.45
CA SER A 57 14.19 -4.96 5.77
C SER A 57 13.31 -4.13 6.71
N ASP A 58 12.50 -4.82 7.54
CA ASP A 58 11.66 -4.16 8.55
C ASP A 58 12.46 -3.32 9.56
N ILE A 59 13.73 -3.62 9.75
CA ILE A 59 14.65 -2.90 10.63
C ILE A 59 14.95 -1.52 10.07
N CYS A 60 15.31 -1.43 8.77
CA CYS A 60 15.58 -0.16 8.10
C CYS A 60 14.32 0.71 8.01
N ARG A 61 13.19 0.09 7.67
CA ARG A 61 11.88 0.76 7.67
C ARG A 61 11.45 1.23 9.06
N ARG A 62 11.82 0.52 10.14
CA ARG A 62 11.60 0.96 11.53
C ARG A 62 12.51 2.11 11.91
N ALA A 63 13.79 2.05 11.56
CA ALA A 63 14.75 3.12 11.83
C ALA A 63 14.38 4.42 11.10
N VAL A 64 14.06 4.36 9.82
CA VAL A 64 13.57 5.52 9.03
C VAL A 64 12.27 6.07 9.62
N ARG A 65 11.33 5.21 10.02
CA ARG A 65 10.09 5.62 10.69
C ARG A 65 10.33 6.28 12.06
N LEU A 66 11.30 5.82 12.83
CA LEU A 66 11.65 6.43 14.12
C LEU A 66 12.31 7.79 13.92
N CYS A 67 13.23 7.91 12.97
CA CYS A 67 13.90 9.17 12.64
C CYS A 67 12.91 10.22 12.09
N SER A 68 12.05 9.82 11.15
CA SER A 68 11.01 10.70 10.62
C SER A 68 9.98 11.12 11.67
N ARG A 69 9.65 10.23 12.64
CA ARG A 69 8.76 10.56 13.76
C ARG A 69 9.34 11.60 14.70
N GLN A 70 10.64 11.60 14.94
CA GLN A 70 11.30 12.58 15.78
C GLN A 70 11.25 13.96 15.14
N LEU A 71 11.65 14.06 13.87
CA LEU A 71 11.59 15.30 13.08
C LEU A 71 10.16 15.82 12.92
N GLN A 72 9.18 14.92 12.83
CA GLN A 72 7.77 15.26 12.69
C GLN A 72 7.14 15.72 14.02
N LYS A 73 7.58 15.17 15.17
CA LYS A 73 7.13 15.61 16.49
C LYS A 73 7.53 17.06 16.79
N ASP A 74 8.72 17.47 16.40
CA ASP A 74 9.21 18.80 16.66
C ASP A 74 8.48 19.84 15.79
N SER A 75 8.20 19.50 14.53
CA SER A 75 7.37 20.36 13.65
C SER A 75 5.90 20.39 14.06
N ILE A 76 5.36 19.32 14.65
CA ILE A 76 4.00 19.29 15.18
C ILE A 76 3.88 20.12 16.47
N ARG A 77 4.86 20.06 17.38
CA ARG A 77 4.88 20.87 18.62
C ARG A 77 4.92 22.35 18.31
N GLN A 78 5.79 22.75 17.40
CA GLN A 78 5.91 24.15 16.97
C GLN A 78 4.60 24.69 16.38
N ARG A 79 3.87 23.84 15.65
CA ARG A 79 2.58 24.17 15.06
C ARG A 79 1.40 24.11 16.01
N GLN A 80 1.44 23.23 17.01
CA GLN A 80 0.42 23.28 18.08
C GLN A 80 0.45 24.63 18.78
N GLN A 81 1.62 25.21 19.00
CA GLN A 81 1.77 26.56 19.54
C GLN A 81 1.25 27.64 18.57
N ASP A 82 1.52 27.49 17.27
CA ASP A 82 1.02 28.44 16.25
C ASP A 82 -0.51 28.38 16.08
N LEU A 83 -1.10 27.15 16.16
CA LEU A 83 -2.55 26.94 16.11
C LEU A 83 -3.25 27.38 17.39
N GLU A 84 -2.63 27.22 18.55
CA GLU A 84 -3.16 27.72 19.82
C GLU A 84 -3.16 29.26 19.84
N MET A 85 -2.18 29.90 19.22
CA MET A 85 -2.18 31.36 19.02
C MET A 85 -3.25 31.84 18.01
N MET A 86 -3.57 31.02 17.00
CA MET A 86 -4.64 31.30 16.03
C MET A 86 -6.05 30.93 16.52
N ALA A 87 -6.17 29.97 17.41
CA ALA A 87 -7.45 29.54 18.00
C ALA A 87 -8.09 30.53 18.98
N GLY A 88 -7.44 31.69 19.20
CA GLY A 88 -8.08 32.85 19.83
C GLY A 88 -9.20 33.49 19.00
N SER A 89 -9.45 33.07 17.76
CA SER A 89 -10.61 33.44 16.94
C SER A 89 -11.70 32.38 17.06
N GLY A 90 -12.66 32.61 17.95
CA GLY A 90 -13.76 31.77 18.39
C GLY A 90 -14.55 31.01 17.32
N VAL A 91 -14.02 29.91 16.83
CA VAL A 91 -14.85 28.87 16.22
C VAL A 91 -15.50 28.10 17.38
N VAL A 92 -16.78 28.39 17.62
CA VAL A 92 -17.58 27.64 18.59
C VAL A 92 -17.68 26.20 18.04
N GLU A 93 -16.99 25.27 18.72
CA GLU A 93 -17.12 23.84 18.41
C GLU A 93 -18.55 23.41 18.73
N ASP A 94 -19.17 22.62 17.87
CA ASP A 94 -20.50 22.06 18.10
C ASP A 94 -20.48 21.18 19.36
N ASN A 95 -21.52 21.29 20.19
CA ASN A 95 -21.61 20.59 21.46
C ASN A 95 -21.51 19.05 21.29
N ASP A 96 -22.08 18.51 20.23
CA ASP A 96 -22.04 17.08 19.93
C ASP A 96 -20.61 16.61 19.58
N VAL A 97 -19.87 17.42 18.84
CA VAL A 97 -18.47 17.16 18.50
C VAL A 97 -17.58 17.22 19.74
N ALA A 98 -17.81 18.22 20.62
CA ALA A 98 -17.08 18.36 21.86
C ALA A 98 -17.33 17.17 22.80
N ALA A 99 -18.59 16.73 22.96
CA ALA A 99 -18.97 15.60 23.79
C ALA A 99 -18.35 14.29 23.27
N GLU A 100 -18.39 14.04 21.97
CA GLU A 100 -17.77 12.83 21.37
C GLU A 100 -16.25 12.85 21.52
N ARG A 101 -15.61 13.98 21.32
CA ARG A 101 -14.17 14.14 21.54
C ARG A 101 -13.81 13.84 23.02
N GLU A 102 -14.58 14.35 23.97
CA GLU A 102 -14.36 14.10 25.40
C GLU A 102 -14.54 12.61 25.73
N ARG A 103 -15.58 11.96 25.18
CA ARG A 103 -15.80 10.51 25.29
C ARG A 103 -14.58 9.72 24.83
N ILE A 104 -14.07 10.02 23.63
CA ILE A 104 -12.95 9.28 23.03
C ILE A 104 -11.63 9.55 23.75
N VAL A 105 -11.36 10.79 24.14
CA VAL A 105 -10.09 11.14 24.81
C VAL A 105 -10.09 10.71 26.27
N GLY A 106 -11.22 10.83 26.98
CA GLY A 106 -11.37 10.52 28.40
C GLY A 106 -11.47 9.02 28.71
N THR A 107 -11.86 8.20 27.73
CA THR A 107 -12.04 6.75 27.92
C THR A 107 -10.79 5.97 27.54
N SER A 108 -10.48 4.90 28.28
CA SER A 108 -9.37 3.99 27.92
C SER A 108 -9.65 3.24 26.61
N VAL A 109 -8.60 2.99 25.84
CA VAL A 109 -8.71 2.31 24.52
C VAL A 109 -9.35 0.93 24.65
N ASP A 110 -9.05 0.19 25.72
CA ASP A 110 -9.60 -1.16 25.94
C ASP A 110 -11.11 -1.14 26.13
N ARG A 111 -11.64 -0.12 26.82
CA ARG A 111 -13.09 0.05 26.97
C ARG A 111 -13.76 0.47 25.67
N LEU A 112 -13.15 1.39 24.95
CA LEU A 112 -13.65 1.80 23.62
C LEU A 112 -13.65 0.63 22.64
N ALA A 113 -12.61 -0.20 22.63
CA ALA A 113 -12.53 -1.38 21.77
C ALA A 113 -13.61 -2.44 22.04
N ALA A 114 -14.20 -2.44 23.23
CA ALA A 114 -15.32 -3.33 23.56
C ALA A 114 -16.64 -2.87 22.95
N THR A 115 -16.82 -1.58 22.71
CA THR A 115 -18.06 -0.98 22.19
C THR A 115 -17.95 -0.52 20.75
N ASP A 116 -16.79 -0.03 20.36
CA ASP A 116 -16.54 0.60 19.07
C ASP A 116 -15.66 -0.27 18.18
N ALA A 117 -16.09 -0.50 16.94
CA ALA A 117 -15.30 -1.21 15.93
C ALA A 117 -14.13 -0.38 15.40
N VAL A 118 -14.34 0.94 15.30
CA VAL A 118 -13.33 1.91 14.86
C VAL A 118 -13.28 3.04 15.87
N VAL A 119 -12.08 3.41 16.31
CA VAL A 119 -11.85 4.55 17.21
C VAL A 119 -10.75 5.43 16.61
N LEU A 120 -11.08 6.67 16.31
CA LEU A 120 -10.13 7.71 15.91
C LEU A 120 -9.85 8.57 17.14
N ARG A 121 -8.58 8.69 17.53
CA ARG A 121 -8.19 9.45 18.72
C ARG A 121 -7.20 10.53 18.35
N GLN A 122 -7.68 11.77 18.26
CA GLN A 122 -6.91 12.95 17.87
C GLN A 122 -6.12 12.71 16.57
N LEU A 123 -6.76 12.01 15.60
CA LEU A 123 -6.13 11.63 14.36
C LEU A 123 -5.80 12.87 13.54
N THR A 124 -4.52 13.03 13.17
CA THR A 124 -4.04 14.19 12.45
C THR A 124 -3.18 13.78 11.27
N LYS A 125 -3.38 14.42 10.13
CA LYS A 125 -2.54 14.27 8.94
C LYS A 125 -2.04 15.60 8.42
N LEU A 126 -0.73 15.68 8.30
CA LEU A 126 0.00 16.78 7.69
C LEU A 126 0.65 16.32 6.39
N TYR A 127 0.50 17.09 5.33
CA TYR A 127 1.22 16.94 4.07
C TYR A 127 2.23 18.08 3.90
N GLY A 128 3.50 17.71 3.72
CA GLY A 128 4.60 18.69 3.70
C GLY A 128 4.63 19.52 5.00
N ASN A 129 5.08 20.77 4.89
CA ASN A 129 5.22 21.62 6.09
C ASN A 129 4.03 22.57 6.35
N ARG A 130 2.97 22.56 5.53
CA ARG A 130 1.92 23.60 5.63
C ARG A 130 0.47 23.14 5.47
N PHE A 131 0.21 21.95 4.96
CA PHE A 131 -1.17 21.52 4.70
C PHE A 131 -1.66 20.50 5.73
N VAL A 132 -2.61 20.93 6.59
CA VAL A 132 -3.32 20.05 7.51
C VAL A 132 -4.54 19.49 6.78
N ALA A 133 -4.49 18.20 6.43
CA ALA A 133 -5.59 17.53 5.74
C ALA A 133 -6.65 17.01 6.72
N VAL A 134 -6.24 16.59 7.93
CA VAL A 134 -7.10 16.17 9.02
C VAL A 134 -6.52 16.71 10.31
N ASP A 135 -7.31 17.44 11.11
CA ASP A 135 -6.88 18.02 12.36
C ASP A 135 -7.63 17.38 13.54
N ARG A 136 -6.88 16.69 14.41
CA ARG A 136 -7.30 16.13 15.72
C ARG A 136 -8.67 15.43 15.71
N LEU A 137 -9.03 14.75 14.62
CA LEU A 137 -10.30 14.06 14.49
C LEU A 137 -10.45 12.99 15.56
N SER A 138 -11.51 13.12 16.37
CA SER A 138 -11.85 12.16 17.43
C SER A 138 -13.28 11.70 17.25
N VAL A 139 -13.45 10.42 16.88
CA VAL A 139 -14.77 9.81 16.67
C VAL A 139 -14.68 8.29 16.86
N GLY A 140 -15.72 7.71 17.43
CA GLY A 140 -15.91 6.25 17.54
C GLY A 140 -17.05 5.79 16.66
N VAL A 141 -16.88 4.61 16.07
CA VAL A 141 -17.93 3.94 15.29
C VAL A 141 -18.31 2.66 16.04
N PRO A 142 -19.53 2.57 16.57
CA PRO A 142 -19.99 1.40 17.31
C PRO A 142 -19.91 0.11 16.47
N GLN A 143 -19.80 -1.03 17.17
CA GLN A 143 -19.80 -2.33 16.50
C GLN A 143 -21.18 -2.62 15.91
N GLY A 144 -21.18 -3.14 14.68
CA GLY A 144 -22.41 -3.54 13.97
C GLY A 144 -23.20 -2.39 13.35
N GLU A 145 -22.74 -1.15 13.44
CA GLU A 145 -23.38 0.01 12.84
C GLU A 145 -22.79 0.36 11.46
N CYS A 146 -23.66 0.92 10.61
CA CYS A 146 -23.24 1.52 9.35
C CYS A 146 -23.03 3.02 9.55
N PHE A 147 -21.77 3.46 9.50
CA PHE A 147 -21.38 4.85 9.69
C PHE A 147 -21.06 5.55 8.38
N GLY A 148 -21.67 6.70 8.13
CA GLY A 148 -21.44 7.53 6.97
C GLY A 148 -20.53 8.73 7.27
N LEU A 149 -19.30 8.74 6.71
CA LEU A 149 -18.41 9.90 6.78
C LEU A 149 -18.72 10.88 5.64
N LEU A 150 -19.45 11.94 5.94
CA LEU A 150 -19.90 12.96 4.97
C LEU A 150 -19.06 14.25 5.12
N GLY A 151 -19.12 15.08 4.10
CA GLY A 151 -18.46 16.38 4.11
C GLY A 151 -18.16 16.88 2.69
N VAL A 152 -17.83 18.17 2.56
CA VAL A 152 -17.46 18.80 1.30
C VAL A 152 -16.16 18.24 0.72
N ASN A 153 -15.88 18.50 -0.55
CA ASN A 153 -14.61 18.12 -1.15
C ASN A 153 -13.47 18.87 -0.44
N GLY A 154 -12.40 18.12 -0.14
CA GLY A 154 -11.28 18.68 0.64
C GLY A 154 -11.41 18.54 2.17
N ALA A 155 -12.54 18.06 2.71
CA ALA A 155 -12.75 17.90 4.16
C ALA A 155 -11.92 16.77 4.82
N GLY A 156 -10.97 16.16 4.12
CA GLY A 156 -10.10 15.13 4.68
C GLY A 156 -10.64 13.70 4.66
N LYS A 157 -11.84 13.43 4.10
CA LYS A 157 -12.46 12.10 4.08
C LYS A 157 -11.55 11.01 3.51
N THR A 158 -11.06 11.21 2.28
CA THR A 158 -10.14 10.28 1.61
C THR A 158 -8.86 10.09 2.38
N THR A 159 -8.32 11.16 2.96
CA THR A 159 -7.11 11.12 3.80
C THR A 159 -7.35 10.28 5.07
N THR A 160 -8.51 10.41 5.68
CA THR A 160 -8.89 9.61 6.86
C THR A 160 -8.94 8.13 6.50
N PHE A 161 -9.60 7.76 5.39
CA PHE A 161 -9.62 6.37 4.90
C PHE A 161 -8.21 5.87 4.54
N ALA A 162 -7.38 6.68 3.88
CA ALA A 162 -6.00 6.31 3.55
C ALA A 162 -5.14 6.05 4.80
N MET A 163 -5.38 6.79 5.89
CA MET A 163 -4.74 6.50 7.18
C MET A 163 -5.24 5.19 7.80
N LEU A 164 -6.55 4.93 7.78
CA LEU A 164 -7.14 3.71 8.33
C LEU A 164 -6.70 2.46 7.58
N THR A 165 -6.64 2.52 6.25
CA THR A 165 -6.18 1.41 5.40
C THR A 165 -4.66 1.22 5.46
N GLY A 166 -3.92 2.23 5.94
CA GLY A 166 -2.46 2.23 6.01
C GLY A 166 -1.78 2.56 4.68
N GLU A 167 -2.51 3.12 3.73
CA GLU A 167 -1.98 3.66 2.50
C GLU A 167 -1.10 4.90 2.79
N THR A 168 -1.51 5.71 3.75
CA THR A 168 -0.70 6.83 4.24
C THR A 168 -0.43 6.74 5.75
N THR A 169 0.69 7.32 6.18
CA THR A 169 1.08 7.33 7.59
C THR A 169 0.33 8.40 8.37
N VAL A 170 -0.03 8.11 9.61
CA VAL A 170 -0.58 9.08 10.57
C VAL A 170 0.52 10.03 11.03
N SER A 171 0.25 11.33 11.05
CA SER A 171 1.20 12.35 11.52
C SER A 171 1.19 12.48 13.05
N SER A 172 0.00 12.52 13.65
CA SER A 172 -0.20 12.57 15.11
C SER A 172 -1.50 11.89 15.49
N GLY A 173 -1.65 11.52 16.76
CA GLY A 173 -2.78 10.74 17.24
C GLY A 173 -2.66 9.27 16.86
N ASP A 174 -3.75 8.52 16.98
CA ASP A 174 -3.84 7.12 16.59
C ASP A 174 -5.26 6.77 16.13
N ALA A 175 -5.38 5.65 15.44
CA ALA A 175 -6.66 5.03 15.13
C ALA A 175 -6.61 3.56 15.55
N PHE A 176 -7.74 3.04 16.00
CA PHE A 176 -7.86 1.65 16.44
C PHE A 176 -8.96 0.97 15.63
N LEU A 177 -8.66 -0.22 15.11
CA LEU A 177 -9.57 -1.06 14.36
C LEU A 177 -9.70 -2.39 15.09
N GLY A 178 -10.87 -2.67 15.64
CA GLY A 178 -11.07 -3.82 16.52
C GLY A 178 -10.06 -3.86 17.68
N GLY A 179 -9.73 -2.72 18.27
CA GLY A 179 -8.75 -2.58 19.34
C GLY A 179 -7.28 -2.56 18.90
N LEU A 180 -6.96 -2.82 17.63
CA LEU A 180 -5.59 -2.80 17.11
C LEU A 180 -5.19 -1.42 16.61
N SER A 181 -4.11 -0.86 17.16
CA SER A 181 -3.56 0.43 16.73
C SER A 181 -3.08 0.39 15.27
N VAL A 182 -3.48 1.40 14.51
CA VAL A 182 -3.03 1.61 13.13
C VAL A 182 -1.56 2.04 13.08
N VAL A 183 -1.11 2.79 14.09
CA VAL A 183 0.26 3.32 14.15
C VAL A 183 1.25 2.28 14.67
N ARG A 184 0.86 1.53 15.72
CA ARG A 184 1.74 0.59 16.42
C ARG A 184 1.51 -0.86 16.03
N GLY A 185 0.33 -1.16 15.50
CA GLY A 185 -0.08 -2.52 15.17
C GLY A 185 0.74 -3.15 14.03
N VAL A 186 0.83 -4.48 14.06
CA VAL A 186 1.44 -5.25 12.99
C VAL A 186 0.53 -5.15 11.75
N ALA A 187 1.08 -4.71 10.62
CA ALA A 187 0.33 -4.51 9.38
C ALA A 187 -0.45 -5.77 8.94
N GLY A 188 0.09 -6.97 9.19
CA GLY A 188 -0.55 -8.24 8.89
C GLY A 188 -1.82 -8.52 9.69
N ALA A 189 -1.84 -8.21 10.99
CA ALA A 189 -3.02 -8.39 11.83
C ALA A 189 -4.15 -7.44 11.41
N ARG A 190 -3.82 -6.19 11.14
CA ARG A 190 -4.78 -5.17 10.66
C ARG A 190 -5.42 -5.55 9.33
N ARG A 191 -4.64 -6.08 8.36
CA ARG A 191 -5.16 -6.50 7.04
C ARG A 191 -6.23 -7.58 7.12
N ARG A 192 -6.24 -8.39 8.18
CA ARG A 192 -7.25 -9.43 8.39
C ARG A 192 -8.60 -8.86 8.84
N LEU A 193 -8.58 -7.73 9.54
CA LEU A 193 -9.78 -7.10 10.10
C LEU A 193 -10.49 -6.15 9.13
N VAL A 194 -9.76 -5.58 8.16
CA VAL A 194 -10.28 -4.53 7.28
C VAL A 194 -10.53 -5.06 5.88
N GLY A 195 -11.76 -4.87 5.40
CA GLY A 195 -12.10 -4.91 3.96
C GLY A 195 -12.12 -3.48 3.44
N PHE A 196 -11.49 -3.23 2.30
CA PHE A 196 -11.48 -1.93 1.65
C PHE A 196 -11.95 -2.05 0.20
N CYS A 197 -12.94 -1.22 -0.15
CA CYS A 197 -13.36 -1.04 -1.52
C CYS A 197 -12.92 0.36 -1.96
N PRO A 198 -11.97 0.50 -2.90
CA PRO A 198 -11.53 1.79 -3.38
C PRO A 198 -12.59 2.49 -4.22
N GLN A 199 -12.46 3.82 -4.36
CA GLN A 199 -13.36 4.63 -5.17
C GLN A 199 -13.29 4.28 -6.67
N PHE A 200 -12.12 3.90 -7.14
CA PHE A 200 -11.90 3.43 -8.52
C PHE A 200 -11.77 1.91 -8.52
N ASP A 201 -12.35 1.27 -9.53
CA ASP A 201 -12.31 -0.18 -9.64
C ASP A 201 -10.84 -0.67 -9.75
N ALA A 202 -10.44 -1.50 -8.81
CA ALA A 202 -9.14 -2.17 -8.80
C ALA A 202 -9.25 -3.59 -9.39
N LEU A 203 -10.00 -3.74 -10.48
CA LEU A 203 -10.20 -5.00 -11.17
C LEU A 203 -9.25 -5.11 -12.36
N ILE A 204 -8.77 -6.31 -12.61
CA ILE A 204 -8.00 -6.65 -13.81
C ILE A 204 -8.99 -7.03 -14.90
N ASP A 205 -9.10 -6.21 -15.94
CA ASP A 205 -10.14 -6.31 -16.97
C ASP A 205 -10.14 -7.66 -17.71
N GLN A 206 -8.97 -8.30 -17.85
CA GLN A 206 -8.77 -9.59 -18.51
C GLN A 206 -9.12 -10.80 -17.65
N MET A 207 -9.24 -10.62 -16.34
CA MET A 207 -9.62 -11.69 -15.43
C MET A 207 -11.12 -11.89 -15.41
N THR A 208 -11.55 -13.15 -15.37
CA THR A 208 -12.94 -13.51 -15.12
C THR A 208 -13.36 -13.20 -13.69
N VAL A 209 -14.67 -13.15 -13.43
CA VAL A 209 -15.20 -13.00 -12.06
C VAL A 209 -14.64 -14.08 -11.14
N ARG A 210 -14.66 -15.34 -11.60
CA ARG A 210 -14.14 -16.48 -10.85
C ARG A 210 -12.66 -16.32 -10.50
N GLU A 211 -11.82 -15.99 -11.47
CA GLU A 211 -10.39 -15.78 -11.28
C GLU A 211 -10.11 -14.61 -10.33
N THR A 212 -10.87 -13.54 -10.45
CA THR A 212 -10.76 -12.36 -9.56
C THR A 212 -11.07 -12.74 -8.11
N LEU A 213 -12.18 -13.46 -7.88
CA LEU A 213 -12.54 -13.94 -6.54
C LEU A 213 -11.52 -14.92 -5.99
N TRP A 214 -11.00 -15.82 -6.83
CA TRP A 214 -9.95 -16.77 -6.47
C TRP A 214 -8.64 -16.06 -6.06
N MET A 215 -8.22 -15.07 -6.84
CA MET A 215 -7.07 -14.23 -6.53
C MET A 215 -7.24 -13.53 -5.17
N HIS A 216 -8.38 -12.88 -4.96
CA HIS A 216 -8.65 -12.21 -3.69
C HIS A 216 -8.71 -13.18 -2.50
N ALA A 217 -9.27 -14.38 -2.68
CA ALA A 217 -9.27 -15.43 -1.66
C ALA A 217 -7.83 -15.82 -1.26
N ARG A 218 -6.93 -15.96 -2.22
CA ARG A 218 -5.51 -16.21 -1.95
C ARG A 218 -4.83 -15.05 -1.24
N LEU A 219 -5.07 -13.82 -1.68
CA LEU A 219 -4.51 -12.61 -1.05
C LEU A 219 -4.99 -12.45 0.41
N ARG A 220 -6.20 -12.93 0.70
CA ARG A 220 -6.75 -12.99 2.08
C ARG A 220 -6.18 -14.12 2.92
N GLY A 221 -5.39 -15.02 2.33
CA GLY A 221 -4.77 -16.15 3.01
C GLY A 221 -5.70 -17.34 3.25
N ILE A 222 -6.75 -17.50 2.44
CA ILE A 222 -7.62 -18.68 2.47
C ILE A 222 -6.81 -19.89 1.98
N HIS A 223 -6.93 -21.01 2.68
CA HIS A 223 -6.20 -22.22 2.34
C HIS A 223 -6.60 -22.75 0.96
N GLY A 224 -5.64 -23.22 0.17
CA GLY A 224 -5.85 -23.60 -1.23
C GLY A 224 -7.03 -24.55 -1.45
N ARG A 225 -7.21 -25.56 -0.56
CA ARG A 225 -8.31 -26.52 -0.59
C ARG A 225 -9.70 -25.95 -0.31
N ASP A 226 -9.76 -24.76 0.35
CA ASP A 226 -11.02 -24.12 0.72
C ASP A 226 -11.43 -23.02 -0.25
N ILE A 227 -10.52 -22.59 -1.12
CA ILE A 227 -10.74 -21.43 -2.03
C ILE A 227 -11.93 -21.69 -2.94
N GLU A 228 -11.98 -22.84 -3.61
CA GLU A 228 -13.04 -23.15 -4.56
C GLU A 228 -14.42 -23.11 -3.88
N ARG A 229 -14.54 -23.70 -2.70
CA ARG A 229 -15.79 -23.67 -1.92
C ARG A 229 -16.20 -22.24 -1.55
N VAL A 230 -15.23 -21.38 -1.19
CA VAL A 230 -15.50 -19.98 -0.84
C VAL A 230 -15.90 -19.17 -2.08
N VAL A 231 -15.22 -19.38 -3.19
CA VAL A 231 -15.50 -18.72 -4.47
C VAL A 231 -16.90 -19.06 -4.98
N GLU A 232 -17.27 -20.36 -5.00
CA GLU A 232 -18.60 -20.79 -5.41
C GLU A 232 -19.69 -20.20 -4.52
N LYS A 233 -19.48 -20.21 -3.20
CA LYS A 233 -20.40 -19.59 -2.26
C LYS A 233 -20.58 -18.10 -2.52
N LEU A 234 -19.50 -17.36 -2.83
CA LEU A 234 -19.57 -15.92 -3.14
C LEU A 234 -20.28 -15.68 -4.47
N ILE A 235 -20.01 -16.48 -5.49
CA ILE A 235 -20.68 -16.39 -6.80
C ILE A 235 -22.20 -16.57 -6.61
N ASP A 236 -22.60 -17.52 -5.78
CA ASP A 236 -24.01 -17.79 -5.47
C ASP A 236 -24.64 -16.63 -4.69
N GLN A 237 -24.01 -16.19 -3.61
CA GLN A 237 -24.52 -15.08 -2.78
C GLN A 237 -24.65 -13.76 -3.53
N LEU A 238 -23.74 -13.52 -4.49
CA LEU A 238 -23.75 -12.30 -5.30
C LEU A 238 -24.57 -12.43 -6.59
N THR A 239 -25.20 -13.59 -6.82
CA THR A 239 -26.02 -13.89 -8.02
C THR A 239 -25.20 -13.69 -9.31
N LEU A 240 -23.97 -14.17 -9.33
CA LEU A 240 -23.01 -13.99 -10.43
C LEU A 240 -22.82 -15.25 -11.27
N GLN A 241 -23.66 -16.28 -11.15
CA GLN A 241 -23.50 -17.58 -11.81
C GLN A 241 -23.35 -17.45 -13.33
N GLU A 242 -24.22 -16.64 -13.96
CA GLU A 242 -24.18 -16.42 -15.41
C GLU A 242 -22.95 -15.65 -15.88
N TYR A 243 -22.30 -14.93 -14.96
CA TYR A 243 -21.17 -14.05 -15.25
C TYR A 243 -19.83 -14.63 -14.76
N ALA A 244 -19.85 -15.76 -14.07
CA ALA A 244 -18.67 -16.31 -13.39
C ALA A 244 -17.45 -16.46 -14.30
N ASN A 245 -17.65 -16.83 -15.56
CA ASN A 245 -16.62 -17.03 -16.56
C ASN A 245 -16.48 -15.85 -17.55
N ARG A 246 -17.13 -14.72 -17.30
CA ARG A 246 -16.97 -13.51 -18.12
C ARG A 246 -15.89 -12.61 -17.54
N GLU A 247 -15.12 -11.99 -18.42
CA GLU A 247 -14.09 -11.01 -18.05
C GLU A 247 -14.71 -9.79 -17.35
N ALA A 248 -14.05 -9.30 -16.31
CA ALA A 248 -14.50 -8.18 -15.50
C ALA A 248 -14.68 -6.90 -16.34
N GLY A 249 -13.79 -6.66 -17.29
CA GLY A 249 -13.89 -5.52 -18.21
C GLY A 249 -15.17 -5.51 -19.05
N LYS A 250 -15.63 -6.68 -19.51
CA LYS A 250 -16.87 -6.80 -20.29
C LYS A 250 -18.12 -6.58 -19.45
N LEU A 251 -18.09 -6.86 -18.16
CA LEU A 251 -19.20 -6.63 -17.25
C LEU A 251 -19.41 -5.15 -16.93
N ARG A 252 -18.36 -4.37 -16.88
CA ARG A 252 -18.41 -2.92 -16.65
C ARG A 252 -19.25 -2.20 -17.69
N TYR A 253 -19.18 -2.61 -18.96
CA TYR A 253 -19.97 -2.04 -20.05
C TYR A 253 -21.41 -2.56 -20.10
N ALA A 254 -21.68 -3.75 -19.59
CA ALA A 254 -23.04 -4.30 -19.55
C ALA A 254 -23.95 -3.64 -18.51
N ARG A 255 -23.36 -2.91 -17.54
CA ARG A 255 -24.06 -2.26 -16.42
C ARG A 255 -24.35 -0.78 -16.61
N THR A 256 -24.06 -0.19 -17.78
CA THR A 256 -24.69 1.09 -18.14
C THR A 256 -26.18 0.85 -18.31
N PRO A 257 -27.07 1.39 -17.44
CA PRO A 257 -28.49 1.25 -17.66
C PRO A 257 -28.80 1.93 -18.98
N ARG A 258 -29.16 1.15 -20.00
CA ARG A 258 -30.00 1.70 -21.08
C ARG A 258 -31.15 2.33 -20.33
N SER A 259 -31.27 3.65 -20.47
CA SER A 259 -32.39 4.42 -19.96
C SER A 259 -33.70 3.71 -20.32
N THR A 260 -34.19 2.88 -19.42
CA THR A 260 -35.59 2.46 -19.44
C THR A 260 -36.35 3.69 -19.00
N SER A 261 -36.80 4.44 -19.98
CA SER A 261 -37.86 5.41 -19.79
C SER A 261 -39.01 4.68 -19.07
N VAL A 262 -39.16 4.97 -17.78
CA VAL A 262 -40.38 4.62 -17.05
C VAL A 262 -41.44 5.49 -17.66
N ARG A 263 -42.26 4.90 -18.54
CA ARG A 263 -43.53 5.46 -18.92
C ARG A 263 -44.44 5.26 -17.69
N THR A 264 -44.65 6.32 -16.94
CA THR A 264 -45.82 6.42 -16.05
C THR A 264 -47.05 6.39 -16.90
N ALA A 265 -47.89 5.36 -16.71
CA ALA A 265 -49.29 5.34 -17.07
C ALA A 265 -50.10 5.86 -15.90
#